data_e432d9abd94cda1acbebd81a9f8754d5
#
_entry.id   e432d9abd94cda1acbebd81a9f8754d5
#
_cell.length_a   1.000
_cell.length_b   1.000
_cell.length_c   1.000
_cell.angle_alpha   90.00
_cell.angle_beta   90.00
_cell.angle_gamma   90.00
#
_symmetry.space_group_name_H-M   'P 1'
#
loop_
_entity.id
_entity.type
_entity.pdbx_description
1 polymer ?
#
loop_
_entity_poly.entity_id
_entity_poly.type
_entity_poly.pdbx_seq_one_letter_code
_entity_poly.pdbx_strand_id
1 'polypeptide(L)'
;MSSLLGGPKIRILHASTQDATPQPIYDTYPLWLATHFSYYIKDCFPAKHEPTVARKGCNGTNAVTIYGGVAQAHLVVFRWMLACCKGARHGYAKIDRLPFAKYTRILEAAEILDVYAVQDDMWVRMNRMADKQIYIDDVRMVYANFPKSAPVRMLVIRSIGDALFERRLRNFGAYKAFKAECAEYEADIYEYLLERRREVYVEQQWAARAARAAAAAARKANKADQKARAKTGVGGAQENRQAGAKGTPRTAVAGPHRGNK
;
A
#
# COMPACT_ATOMS: atom_id res chain seq x y z
N MET A 1 22.43 -12.94 -17.55
CA MET A 1 22.84 -12.35 -16.27
C MET A 1 24.14 -12.91 -15.71
N SER A 2 24.52 -14.16 -15.99
CA SER A 2 25.81 -14.74 -15.47
C SER A 2 27.05 -13.93 -15.86
N SER A 3 27.06 -13.24 -17.01
CA SER A 3 28.14 -12.38 -17.45
C SER A 3 28.39 -11.17 -16.52
N LEU A 4 27.39 -10.75 -15.76
CA LEU A 4 27.50 -9.63 -14.80
C LEU A 4 28.38 -9.97 -13.57
N LEU A 5 28.61 -11.25 -13.30
CA LEU A 5 29.47 -11.72 -12.19
C LEU A 5 30.97 -11.60 -12.54
N GLY A 6 31.30 -11.48 -13.83
CA GLY A 6 32.66 -11.24 -14.32
C GLY A 6 33.09 -9.80 -14.18
N GLY A 7 34.29 -9.47 -14.73
CA GLY A 7 34.78 -8.09 -14.81
C GLY A 7 35.40 -7.55 -13.51
N PRO A 8 35.59 -6.22 -13.45
CA PRO A 8 36.27 -5.56 -12.34
C PRO A 8 35.46 -5.74 -11.01
N LYS A 9 36.20 -5.71 -9.91
CA LYS A 9 35.66 -5.79 -8.56
C LYS A 9 35.83 -4.45 -7.86
N ILE A 10 34.83 -4.13 -7.00
CA ILE A 10 34.85 -2.92 -6.16
C ILE A 10 34.71 -3.31 -4.69
N ARG A 11 35.24 -2.48 -3.81
CA ARG A 11 34.93 -2.53 -2.37
C ARG A 11 33.66 -1.71 -2.13
N ILE A 12 32.78 -2.26 -1.30
CA ILE A 12 31.58 -1.55 -0.86
C ILE A 12 31.73 -1.30 0.64
N LEU A 13 31.74 -0.05 1.00
CA LEU A 13 31.85 0.46 2.36
C LEU A 13 30.51 1.06 2.78
N HIS A 14 30.25 1.06 4.08
CA HIS A 14 29.09 1.72 4.69
C HIS A 14 29.53 2.61 5.84
N ALA A 15 28.92 3.76 5.95
CA ALA A 15 29.01 4.66 7.08
C ALA A 15 27.62 5.16 7.46
N SER A 16 27.27 5.17 8.74
CA SER A 16 25.96 5.65 9.20
C SER A 16 25.75 7.15 8.92
N THR A 17 26.84 7.92 8.99
CA THR A 17 26.89 9.35 8.67
C THR A 17 28.15 9.65 7.86
N GLN A 18 28.28 10.88 7.35
CA GLN A 18 29.46 11.32 6.59
C GLN A 18 30.73 11.37 7.45
N ASP A 19 30.58 11.61 8.75
CA ASP A 19 31.68 11.73 9.69
C ASP A 19 32.06 10.39 10.34
N ALA A 20 31.25 9.35 10.11
CA ALA A 20 31.50 8.02 10.65
C ALA A 20 32.57 7.29 9.82
N THR A 21 33.43 6.52 10.50
CA THR A 21 34.44 5.68 9.84
C THR A 21 33.78 4.61 8.96
N PRO A 22 34.04 4.59 7.64
CA PRO A 22 33.46 3.60 6.74
C PRO A 22 33.90 2.17 7.10
N GLN A 23 32.93 1.26 7.18
CA GLN A 23 33.17 -0.16 7.44
C GLN A 23 32.86 -0.99 6.18
N PRO A 24 33.65 -2.04 5.87
CA PRO A 24 33.43 -2.85 4.69
C PRO A 24 32.13 -3.68 4.81
N ILE A 25 31.28 -3.62 3.79
CA ILE A 25 30.16 -4.54 3.56
C ILE A 25 30.63 -5.71 2.67
N TYR A 26 31.36 -5.37 1.61
CA TYR A 26 32.02 -6.30 0.70
C TYR A 26 33.42 -5.83 0.34
N ASP A 27 34.40 -6.68 0.47
CA ASP A 27 35.75 -6.40 -0.01
C ASP A 27 35.89 -6.56 -1.52
N THR A 28 35.08 -7.47 -2.08
CA THR A 28 35.10 -7.74 -3.52
C THR A 28 33.68 -7.97 -4.03
N TYR A 29 33.13 -7.02 -4.74
CA TYR A 29 31.78 -7.11 -5.33
C TYR A 29 31.86 -6.85 -6.85
N PRO A 30 31.12 -7.61 -7.71
CA PRO A 30 31.16 -7.40 -9.16
C PRO A 30 30.64 -6.02 -9.54
N LEU A 31 31.49 -5.17 -10.16
CA LEU A 31 31.10 -3.81 -10.57
C LEU A 31 29.95 -3.81 -11.58
N TRP A 32 30.04 -4.68 -12.60
CA TRP A 32 28.99 -4.72 -13.62
C TRP A 32 27.62 -5.12 -13.06
N LEU A 33 27.60 -5.98 -12.08
CA LEU A 33 26.37 -6.33 -11.38
C LEU A 33 25.84 -5.13 -10.57
N ALA A 34 26.70 -4.47 -9.81
CA ALA A 34 26.33 -3.32 -9.01
C ALA A 34 25.75 -2.18 -9.86
N THR A 35 26.42 -1.83 -10.96
CA THR A 35 25.98 -0.76 -11.88
C THR A 35 24.74 -1.15 -12.71
N HIS A 36 24.47 -2.44 -12.89
CA HIS A 36 23.27 -2.91 -13.57
C HIS A 36 22.00 -2.69 -12.74
N PHE A 37 22.08 -2.91 -11.44
CA PHE A 37 20.91 -2.80 -10.55
C PHE A 37 20.81 -1.49 -9.79
N SER A 38 21.91 -0.79 -9.53
CA SER A 38 21.98 0.40 -8.71
C SER A 38 22.40 1.62 -9.54
N TYR A 39 21.48 2.57 -9.67
CA TYR A 39 21.78 3.84 -10.31
C TYR A 39 22.79 4.66 -9.48
N TYR A 40 22.70 4.59 -8.14
CA TYR A 40 23.68 5.21 -7.26
C TYR A 40 25.11 4.76 -7.58
N ILE A 41 25.34 3.45 -7.72
CA ILE A 41 26.68 2.92 -8.03
C ILE A 41 27.04 3.21 -9.49
N LYS A 42 26.08 3.15 -10.42
CA LYS A 42 26.31 3.52 -11.82
C LYS A 42 26.84 4.93 -11.94
N ASP A 43 26.29 5.88 -11.20
CA ASP A 43 26.74 7.28 -11.21
C ASP A 43 28.14 7.47 -10.58
N CYS A 44 28.51 6.59 -9.62
CA CYS A 44 29.86 6.58 -9.06
C CYS A 44 30.91 6.04 -10.05
N PHE A 45 30.52 5.24 -11.03
CA PHE A 45 31.42 4.63 -12.03
C PHE A 45 30.88 4.82 -13.45
N PRO A 46 30.81 6.07 -13.93
CA PRO A 46 30.27 6.35 -15.26
C PRO A 46 31.13 5.71 -16.35
N ALA A 47 30.52 5.37 -17.48
CA ALA A 47 31.21 4.93 -18.65
C ALA A 47 32.13 6.11 -19.16
N LYS A 48 33.23 5.79 -19.87
CA LYS A 48 34.26 6.77 -20.27
C LYS A 48 33.76 8.04 -21.00
N HIS A 49 32.53 8.01 -21.51
CA HIS A 49 31.91 9.11 -22.26
C HIS A 49 30.64 9.69 -21.59
N GLU A 50 30.27 9.20 -20.40
CA GLU A 50 29.15 9.76 -19.68
C GLU A 50 29.60 10.90 -18.75
N PRO A 51 28.81 12.00 -18.60
CA PRO A 51 29.13 13.07 -17.68
C PRO A 51 29.18 12.53 -16.24
N THR A 52 30.23 12.83 -15.54
CA THR A 52 30.42 12.42 -14.14
C THR A 52 29.47 13.22 -13.24
N VAL A 53 28.49 12.58 -12.69
CA VAL A 53 27.64 13.15 -11.61
C VAL A 53 28.44 13.02 -10.31
N ALA A 54 28.82 14.13 -9.70
CA ALA A 54 29.51 14.13 -8.41
C ALA A 54 28.59 13.63 -7.31
N ARG A 55 28.58 12.34 -7.07
CA ARG A 55 27.87 11.74 -5.92
C ARG A 55 28.82 11.59 -4.72
N LYS A 56 28.31 11.92 -3.52
CA LYS A 56 29.03 11.68 -2.27
C LYS A 56 29.28 10.18 -2.13
N GLY A 57 30.49 9.80 -1.75
CA GLY A 57 30.86 8.38 -1.52
C GLY A 57 31.66 7.73 -2.64
N CYS A 58 31.87 8.39 -3.79
CA CYS A 58 32.74 7.89 -4.85
C CYS A 58 34.21 8.11 -4.46
N ASN A 59 34.85 7.05 -3.94
CA ASN A 59 36.21 7.13 -3.35
C ASN A 59 37.32 6.72 -4.35
N GLY A 60 37.20 7.15 -5.59
CA GLY A 60 38.20 6.81 -6.61
C GLY A 60 37.90 5.51 -7.37
N THR A 61 38.89 4.83 -7.87
CA THR A 61 38.74 3.82 -8.94
C THR A 61 38.11 2.49 -8.50
N ASN A 62 38.19 2.11 -7.21
CA ASN A 62 37.86 0.74 -6.80
C ASN A 62 37.01 0.63 -5.50
N ALA A 63 36.47 1.74 -5.00
CA ALA A 63 35.66 1.71 -3.78
C ALA A 63 34.51 2.70 -3.82
N VAL A 64 33.40 2.36 -3.20
CA VAL A 64 32.24 3.22 -2.97
C VAL A 64 31.82 3.15 -1.51
N THR A 65 31.57 4.32 -0.91
CA THR A 65 31.01 4.41 0.45
C THR A 65 29.53 4.80 0.36
N ILE A 66 28.69 3.98 0.96
CA ILE A 66 27.25 4.22 1.08
C ILE A 66 27.00 4.88 2.44
N TYR A 67 26.35 6.04 2.43
CA TYR A 67 26.02 6.77 3.63
C TYR A 67 24.55 6.60 4.02
N GLY A 68 24.31 6.42 5.32
CA GLY A 68 22.95 6.28 5.87
C GLY A 68 22.39 4.87 5.79
N GLY A 69 21.18 4.70 6.32
CA GLY A 69 20.56 3.39 6.46
C GLY A 69 21.31 2.46 7.42
N VAL A 70 21.02 1.18 7.33
CA VAL A 70 21.61 0.12 8.19
C VAL A 70 22.42 -0.83 7.30
N ALA A 71 23.69 -1.08 7.66
CA ALA A 71 24.62 -1.96 6.91
C ALA A 71 23.99 -3.32 6.56
N GLN A 72 23.27 -3.93 7.51
CA GLN A 72 22.61 -5.23 7.28
C GLN A 72 21.51 -5.16 6.22
N ALA A 73 20.81 -4.03 6.10
CA ALA A 73 19.80 -3.86 5.08
C ALA A 73 20.43 -3.69 3.68
N HIS A 74 21.51 -2.91 3.57
CA HIS A 74 22.30 -2.84 2.34
C HIS A 74 22.84 -4.21 1.92
N LEU A 75 23.31 -5.00 2.89
CA LEU A 75 23.77 -6.37 2.64
C LEU A 75 22.67 -7.26 2.04
N VAL A 76 21.42 -7.11 2.49
CA VAL A 76 20.27 -7.84 1.91
C VAL A 76 20.08 -7.45 0.45
N VAL A 77 20.12 -6.14 0.11
CA VAL A 77 19.96 -5.66 -1.26
C VAL A 77 21.07 -6.21 -2.18
N PHE A 78 22.33 -6.16 -1.75
CA PHE A 78 23.44 -6.71 -2.52
C PHE A 78 23.35 -8.24 -2.70
N ARG A 79 22.94 -8.98 -1.67
CA ARG A 79 22.70 -10.42 -1.77
C ARG A 79 21.56 -10.73 -2.73
N TRP A 80 20.52 -9.92 -2.75
CA TRP A 80 19.42 -10.03 -3.70
C TRP A 80 19.91 -9.85 -5.14
N MET A 81 20.74 -8.85 -5.43
CA MET A 81 21.36 -8.64 -6.75
C MET A 81 22.16 -9.89 -7.19
N LEU A 82 22.98 -10.45 -6.27
CA LEU A 82 23.74 -11.67 -6.54
C LEU A 82 22.82 -12.87 -6.83
N ALA A 83 21.72 -13.00 -6.09
CA ALA A 83 20.75 -14.09 -6.27
C ALA A 83 20.04 -14.00 -7.62
N CYS A 84 19.76 -12.77 -8.13
CA CYS A 84 19.20 -12.56 -9.46
C CYS A 84 20.08 -13.12 -10.58
N CYS A 85 21.42 -13.21 -10.36
CA CYS A 85 22.34 -13.79 -11.34
C CYS A 85 22.50 -15.31 -11.25
N LYS A 86 22.11 -15.94 -10.14
CA LYS A 86 22.40 -17.37 -9.85
C LYS A 86 21.32 -18.33 -10.29
N GLY A 87 20.27 -17.91 -10.99
CA GLY A 87 19.39 -18.92 -11.54
C GLY A 87 17.89 -18.68 -11.54
N ALA A 88 17.42 -17.48 -11.38
CA ALA A 88 16.02 -17.19 -11.70
C ALA A 88 15.84 -17.28 -13.22
N ARG A 89 15.31 -18.39 -13.71
CA ARG A 89 15.01 -18.57 -15.14
C ARG A 89 14.03 -17.53 -15.68
N HIS A 90 13.18 -16.98 -14.79
CA HIS A 90 12.19 -15.96 -15.13
C HIS A 90 11.98 -15.02 -13.93
N GLY A 91 12.58 -13.83 -13.97
CA GLY A 91 12.32 -12.76 -13.02
C GLY A 91 13.41 -12.53 -11.95
N TYR A 92 13.11 -11.61 -11.04
CA TYR A 92 14.01 -11.25 -9.95
C TYR A 92 13.98 -12.28 -8.81
N ALA A 93 15.08 -12.38 -8.07
CA ALA A 93 15.13 -13.17 -6.84
C ALA A 93 14.09 -12.67 -5.83
N LYS A 94 13.55 -13.57 -5.02
CA LYS A 94 12.60 -13.19 -3.97
C LYS A 94 13.32 -12.93 -2.67
N ILE A 95 12.95 -11.85 -1.98
CA ILE A 95 13.33 -11.63 -0.60
C ILE A 95 12.43 -12.47 0.31
N ASP A 96 12.99 -13.09 1.32
CA ASP A 96 12.24 -13.89 2.28
C ASP A 96 11.15 -13.09 3.01
N ARG A 97 10.20 -13.82 3.61
CA ARG A 97 9.17 -13.18 4.42
C ARG A 97 9.78 -12.66 5.73
N LEU A 98 9.66 -11.34 5.94
CA LEU A 98 10.25 -10.62 7.05
C LEU A 98 9.18 -9.82 7.82
N PRO A 99 9.45 -9.40 9.07
CA PRO A 99 8.65 -8.42 9.79
C PRO A 99 8.63 -7.07 9.08
N PHE A 100 7.60 -6.27 9.33
CA PHE A 100 7.40 -4.94 8.74
C PHE A 100 8.62 -4.03 8.93
N ALA A 101 9.16 -3.96 10.15
CA ALA A 101 10.37 -3.18 10.47
C ALA A 101 11.59 -3.56 9.62
N LYS A 102 11.73 -4.81 9.20
CA LYS A 102 12.83 -5.22 8.32
C LYS A 102 12.60 -4.77 6.88
N TYR A 103 11.35 -4.83 6.39
CA TYR A 103 11.02 -4.31 5.07
C TYR A 103 11.25 -2.80 4.96
N THR A 104 10.93 -2.02 6.01
CA THR A 104 11.19 -0.57 6.01
C THR A 104 12.68 -0.27 5.90
N ARG A 105 13.55 -1.02 6.59
CA ARG A 105 15.01 -0.85 6.51
C ARG A 105 15.57 -1.28 5.16
N ILE A 106 15.03 -2.33 4.55
CA ILE A 106 15.43 -2.78 3.22
C ILE A 106 14.96 -1.76 2.17
N LEU A 107 13.76 -1.20 2.32
CA LEU A 107 13.28 -0.11 1.47
C LEU A 107 14.20 1.10 1.54
N GLU A 108 14.53 1.58 2.74
CA GLU A 108 15.49 2.67 2.95
C GLU A 108 16.84 2.41 2.25
N ALA A 109 17.37 1.20 2.40
CA ALA A 109 18.62 0.81 1.73
C ALA A 109 18.48 0.77 0.21
N ALA A 110 17.34 0.30 -0.31
CA ALA A 110 17.05 0.26 -1.75
C ALA A 110 16.83 1.67 -2.33
N GLU A 111 16.26 2.59 -1.56
CA GLU A 111 16.12 4.01 -1.93
C GLU A 111 17.48 4.69 -2.00
N ILE A 112 18.35 4.50 -1.00
CA ILE A 112 19.73 5.04 -1.00
C ILE A 112 20.54 4.52 -2.20
N LEU A 113 20.36 3.25 -2.55
CA LEU A 113 21.05 2.60 -3.67
C LEU A 113 20.37 2.82 -5.03
N ASP A 114 19.21 3.44 -5.09
CA ASP A 114 18.37 3.59 -6.27
C ASP A 114 18.10 2.22 -6.97
N VAL A 115 17.63 1.22 -6.21
CA VAL A 115 17.29 -0.13 -6.70
C VAL A 115 15.80 -0.31 -6.77
N TYR A 116 15.16 0.19 -7.82
CA TYR A 116 13.70 0.28 -7.96
C TYR A 116 12.97 -1.06 -7.83
N ALA A 117 13.53 -2.14 -8.38
CA ALA A 117 12.88 -3.45 -8.29
C ALA A 117 12.74 -3.97 -6.85
N VAL A 118 13.67 -3.62 -5.95
CA VAL A 118 13.56 -3.92 -4.52
C VAL A 118 12.60 -2.97 -3.84
N GLN A 119 12.62 -1.67 -4.19
CA GLN A 119 11.68 -0.68 -3.66
C GLN A 119 10.24 -1.12 -3.92
N ASP A 120 9.91 -1.48 -5.16
CA ASP A 120 8.57 -1.93 -5.56
C ASP A 120 8.13 -3.19 -4.80
N ASP A 121 9.01 -4.21 -4.68
CA ASP A 121 8.69 -5.43 -3.92
C ASP A 121 8.45 -5.14 -2.44
N MET A 122 9.25 -4.25 -1.83
CA MET A 122 9.06 -3.85 -0.44
C MET A 122 7.74 -3.11 -0.24
N TRP A 123 7.40 -2.16 -1.12
CA TRP A 123 6.14 -1.44 -1.07
C TRP A 123 4.93 -2.36 -1.21
N VAL A 124 4.95 -3.31 -2.14
CA VAL A 124 3.87 -4.31 -2.30
C VAL A 124 3.68 -5.13 -1.03
N ARG A 125 4.78 -5.56 -0.39
CA ARG A 125 4.71 -6.37 0.84
C ARG A 125 4.22 -5.57 2.03
N MET A 126 4.73 -4.35 2.20
CA MET A 126 4.34 -3.48 3.30
C MET A 126 2.87 -3.06 3.20
N ASN A 127 2.37 -2.74 1.99
CA ASN A 127 0.95 -2.46 1.78
C ASN A 127 0.08 -3.68 2.15
N ARG A 128 0.44 -4.90 1.73
CA ARG A 128 -0.28 -6.13 2.12
C ARG A 128 -0.30 -6.38 3.63
N MET A 129 0.73 -5.95 4.34
CA MET A 129 0.74 -6.02 5.81
C MET A 129 -0.14 -4.93 6.41
N ALA A 130 -0.08 -3.72 5.87
CA ALA A 130 -0.89 -2.56 6.27
C ALA A 130 -2.39 -2.80 6.09
N ASP A 131 -2.81 -3.50 5.03
CA ASP A 131 -4.21 -3.88 4.80
C ASP A 131 -4.79 -4.77 5.92
N LYS A 132 -3.92 -5.51 6.61
CA LYS A 132 -4.32 -6.33 7.76
C LYS A 132 -4.23 -5.54 9.05
N GLN A 133 -3.03 -5.30 9.50
CA GLN A 133 -2.69 -4.46 10.66
C GLN A 133 -1.17 -4.34 10.79
N ILE A 134 -0.66 -3.14 11.03
CA ILE A 134 0.72 -2.91 11.45
C ILE A 134 0.74 -2.96 12.97
N TYR A 135 1.64 -3.77 13.56
CA TYR A 135 1.72 -3.95 15.01
C TYR A 135 2.37 -2.74 15.69
N ILE A 136 2.02 -2.54 16.96
CA ILE A 136 2.44 -1.35 17.72
C ILE A 136 3.96 -1.15 17.77
N ASP A 137 4.74 -2.22 17.85
CA ASP A 137 6.20 -2.12 17.89
C ASP A 137 6.78 -1.60 16.57
N ASP A 138 6.18 -2.01 15.43
CA ASP A 138 6.52 -1.48 14.12
C ASP A 138 6.12 0.00 13.99
N VAL A 139 4.96 0.39 14.56
CA VAL A 139 4.51 1.79 14.61
C VAL A 139 5.51 2.63 15.40
N ARG A 140 5.91 2.19 16.60
CA ARG A 140 6.93 2.84 17.43
C ARG A 140 8.24 3.02 16.68
N MET A 141 8.69 1.97 16.00
CA MET A 141 9.92 2.02 15.20
C MET A 141 9.83 3.07 14.07
N VAL A 142 8.68 3.15 13.37
CA VAL A 142 8.49 4.14 12.31
C VAL A 142 8.52 5.56 12.86
N TYR A 143 7.82 5.83 13.96
CA TYR A 143 7.80 7.16 14.57
C TYR A 143 9.16 7.58 15.16
N ALA A 144 9.96 6.62 15.63
CA ALA A 144 11.30 6.90 16.15
C ALA A 144 12.35 7.17 15.06
N ASN A 145 12.15 6.67 13.82
CA ASN A 145 13.22 6.67 12.81
C ASN A 145 12.88 7.39 11.52
N PHE A 146 11.61 7.72 11.26
CA PHE A 146 11.17 8.30 10.00
C PHE A 146 10.48 9.66 10.22
N PRO A 147 10.81 10.69 9.42
CA PRO A 147 10.19 12.00 9.53
C PRO A 147 8.70 11.97 9.12
N LYS A 148 7.95 13.01 9.47
CA LYS A 148 6.51 13.14 9.16
C LYS A 148 6.21 12.98 7.66
N SER A 149 7.10 13.46 6.80
CA SER A 149 6.96 13.39 5.34
C SER A 149 7.27 12.02 4.74
N ALA A 150 7.80 11.07 5.51
CA ALA A 150 8.18 9.77 4.98
C ALA A 150 6.95 8.97 4.52
N PRO A 151 6.95 8.40 3.30
CA PRO A 151 5.85 7.59 2.79
C PRO A 151 5.48 6.40 3.68
N VAL A 152 6.47 5.81 4.35
CA VAL A 152 6.27 4.72 5.34
C VAL A 152 5.41 5.19 6.52
N ARG A 153 5.61 6.43 7.01
CA ARG A 153 4.81 7.00 8.10
C ARG A 153 3.36 7.21 7.66
N MET A 154 3.15 7.70 6.44
CA MET A 154 1.80 7.83 5.85
C MET A 154 1.10 6.48 5.70
N LEU A 155 1.84 5.42 5.33
CA LEU A 155 1.30 4.06 5.27
C LEU A 155 0.82 3.57 6.65
N VAL A 156 1.61 3.82 7.71
CA VAL A 156 1.24 3.48 9.09
C VAL A 156 -0.01 4.25 9.53
N ILE A 157 -0.05 5.57 9.30
CA ILE A 157 -1.19 6.43 9.65
C ILE A 157 -2.47 5.90 8.98
N ARG A 158 -2.43 5.63 7.68
CA ARG A 158 -3.56 5.07 6.94
C ARG A 158 -4.01 3.73 7.51
N SER A 159 -3.09 2.78 7.69
CA SER A 159 -3.41 1.45 8.19
C SER A 159 -4.08 1.46 9.56
N ILE A 160 -3.55 2.25 10.49
CA ILE A 160 -4.10 2.35 11.85
C ILE A 160 -5.38 3.18 11.86
N GLY A 161 -5.41 4.28 11.11
CA GLY A 161 -6.58 5.15 10.99
C GLY A 161 -7.79 4.42 10.42
N ASP A 162 -7.62 3.65 9.33
CA ASP A 162 -8.68 2.82 8.76
C ASP A 162 -9.12 1.73 9.74
N ALA A 163 -8.17 1.06 10.40
CA ALA A 163 -8.50 0.05 11.39
C ALA A 163 -9.28 0.61 12.60
N LEU A 164 -8.98 1.84 13.02
CA LEU A 164 -9.75 2.55 14.05
C LEU A 164 -11.14 2.95 13.54
N PHE A 165 -11.22 3.53 12.35
CA PHE A 165 -12.47 3.97 11.74
C PHE A 165 -13.45 2.82 11.55
N GLU A 166 -12.95 1.67 11.10
CA GLU A 166 -13.70 0.44 10.86
C GLU A 166 -13.89 -0.42 12.13
N ARG A 167 -13.37 0.00 13.28
CA ARG A 167 -13.43 -0.70 14.57
C ARG A 167 -12.83 -2.11 14.54
N ARG A 168 -11.85 -2.36 13.67
CA ARG A 168 -11.17 -3.66 13.50
C ARG A 168 -9.79 -3.73 14.17
N LEU A 169 -9.33 -2.63 14.81
CA LEU A 169 -8.00 -2.57 15.41
C LEU A 169 -7.90 -3.54 16.60
N ARG A 170 -7.02 -4.53 16.47
CA ARG A 170 -6.71 -5.48 17.55
C ARG A 170 -5.71 -4.84 18.53
N ASN A 171 -5.78 -5.24 19.80
CA ASN A 171 -4.92 -4.73 20.87
C ASN A 171 -4.98 -3.20 21.02
N PHE A 172 -6.19 -2.64 20.93
CA PHE A 172 -6.44 -1.18 21.00
C PHE A 172 -5.76 -0.51 22.20
N GLY A 173 -5.64 -1.19 23.35
CA GLY A 173 -4.99 -0.66 24.55
C GLY A 173 -3.54 -0.22 24.33
N ALA A 174 -2.77 -1.00 23.56
CA ALA A 174 -1.36 -0.67 23.26
C ALA A 174 -1.23 0.59 22.38
N TYR A 175 -2.12 0.77 21.40
CA TYR A 175 -2.14 1.97 20.55
C TYR A 175 -2.63 3.20 21.34
N LYS A 176 -3.59 3.02 22.24
CA LYS A 176 -4.03 4.08 23.16
C LYS A 176 -2.91 4.51 24.12
N ALA A 177 -2.12 3.57 24.63
CA ALA A 177 -0.96 3.89 25.45
C ALA A 177 0.08 4.68 24.64
N PHE A 178 0.40 4.24 23.43
CA PHE A 178 1.35 4.94 22.57
C PHE A 178 0.87 6.35 22.17
N LYS A 179 -0.42 6.53 22.00
CA LYS A 179 -1.02 7.84 21.77
C LYS A 179 -0.72 8.83 22.92
N ALA A 180 -0.71 8.35 24.17
CA ALA A 180 -0.35 9.17 25.32
C ALA A 180 1.16 9.45 25.43
N GLU A 181 2.00 8.58 24.86
CA GLU A 181 3.46 8.68 24.86
C GLU A 181 4.00 9.55 23.71
N CYS A 182 3.30 9.58 22.56
CA CYS A 182 3.76 10.23 21.32
C CYS A 182 2.71 11.20 20.77
N ALA A 183 2.90 12.49 21.06
CA ALA A 183 1.98 13.55 20.64
C ALA A 183 1.86 13.67 19.11
N GLU A 184 2.95 13.39 18.36
CA GLU A 184 2.91 13.39 16.90
C GLU A 184 2.02 12.28 16.35
N TYR A 185 2.08 11.08 16.95
CA TYR A 185 1.20 9.97 16.56
C TYR A 185 -0.27 10.31 16.84
N GLU A 186 -0.55 10.94 17.99
CA GLU A 186 -1.91 11.39 18.31
C GLU A 186 -2.43 12.38 17.27
N ALA A 187 -1.63 13.39 16.93
CA ALA A 187 -2.00 14.42 15.97
C ALA A 187 -2.25 13.83 14.56
N ASP A 188 -1.34 12.99 14.10
CA ASP A 188 -1.43 12.36 12.77
C ASP A 188 -2.69 11.48 12.64
N ILE A 189 -2.99 10.65 13.65
CA ILE A 189 -4.19 9.80 13.66
C ILE A 189 -5.46 10.64 13.77
N TYR A 190 -5.45 11.70 14.56
CA TYR A 190 -6.60 12.60 14.68
C TYR A 190 -6.91 13.30 13.35
N GLU A 191 -5.89 13.86 12.70
CA GLU A 191 -5.99 14.52 11.39
C GLU A 191 -6.56 13.56 10.33
N TYR A 192 -6.00 12.35 10.25
CA TYR A 192 -6.47 11.31 9.32
C TYR A 192 -7.94 10.95 9.54
N LEU A 193 -8.35 10.73 10.79
CA LEU A 193 -9.74 10.38 11.13
C LEU A 193 -10.73 11.52 10.81
N LEU A 194 -10.31 12.78 10.97
CA LEU A 194 -11.14 13.92 10.56
C LEU A 194 -11.33 13.96 9.05
N GLU A 195 -10.25 13.77 8.29
CA GLU A 195 -10.32 13.75 6.83
C GLU A 195 -11.20 12.58 6.34
N ARG A 196 -11.00 11.38 6.88
CA ARG A 196 -11.79 10.19 6.54
C ARG A 196 -13.28 10.36 6.81
N ARG A 197 -13.65 11.02 7.91
CA ARG A 197 -15.05 11.38 8.19
C ARG A 197 -15.62 12.36 7.17
N ARG A 198 -14.84 13.35 6.74
CA ARG A 198 -15.25 14.30 5.69
C ARG A 198 -15.49 13.59 4.36
N GLU A 199 -14.59 12.71 3.95
CA GLU A 199 -14.74 11.90 2.72
C GLU A 199 -16.04 11.11 2.75
N VAL A 200 -16.28 10.32 3.80
CA VAL A 200 -17.49 9.52 3.95
C VAL A 200 -18.75 10.39 3.94
N TYR A 201 -18.72 11.54 4.59
CA TYR A 201 -19.84 12.49 4.55
C TYR A 201 -20.12 12.98 3.12
N VAL A 202 -19.09 13.36 2.39
CA VAL A 202 -19.20 13.80 0.99
C VAL A 202 -19.75 12.67 0.11
N GLU A 203 -19.21 11.46 0.22
CA GLU A 203 -19.70 10.27 -0.50
C GLU A 203 -21.19 10.01 -0.24
N GLN A 204 -21.62 10.09 1.02
CA GLN A 204 -23.03 9.93 1.39
C GLN A 204 -23.92 11.01 0.76
N GLN A 205 -23.47 12.27 0.72
CA GLN A 205 -24.20 13.36 0.06
C GLN A 205 -24.32 13.13 -1.44
N TRP A 206 -23.26 12.68 -2.10
CA TRP A 206 -23.29 12.33 -3.52
C TRP A 206 -24.23 11.16 -3.79
N ALA A 207 -24.16 10.09 -3.02
CA ALA A 207 -25.05 8.93 -3.13
C ALA A 207 -26.53 9.32 -2.93
N ALA A 208 -26.83 10.16 -1.93
CA ALA A 208 -28.18 10.65 -1.69
C ALA A 208 -28.70 11.52 -2.85
N ARG A 209 -27.86 12.37 -3.43
CA ARG A 209 -28.23 13.16 -4.63
C ARG A 209 -28.48 12.27 -5.84
N ALA A 210 -27.62 11.30 -6.10
CA ALA A 210 -27.79 10.33 -7.18
C ALA A 210 -29.08 9.53 -7.03
N ALA A 211 -29.38 9.04 -5.81
CA ALA A 211 -30.62 8.32 -5.51
C ALA A 211 -31.89 9.18 -5.74
N ARG A 212 -31.85 10.46 -5.33
CA ARG A 212 -32.95 11.40 -5.58
C ARG A 212 -33.14 11.65 -7.08
N ALA A 213 -32.06 11.82 -7.84
CA ALA A 213 -32.12 12.00 -9.30
C ALA A 213 -32.69 10.76 -10.00
N ALA A 214 -32.24 9.56 -9.61
CA ALA A 214 -32.77 8.29 -10.13
C ALA A 214 -34.26 8.12 -9.83
N ALA A 215 -34.70 8.41 -8.60
CA ALA A 215 -36.10 8.34 -8.22
C ALA A 215 -36.97 9.37 -9.01
N ALA A 216 -36.45 10.56 -9.26
CA ALA A 216 -37.15 11.57 -10.07
C ALA A 216 -37.26 11.12 -11.54
N ALA A 217 -36.22 10.53 -12.11
CA ALA A 217 -36.24 9.97 -13.46
C ALA A 217 -37.24 8.81 -13.59
N ALA A 218 -37.26 7.88 -12.62
CA ALA A 218 -38.21 6.78 -12.57
C ALA A 218 -39.67 7.28 -12.49
N ARG A 219 -39.94 8.31 -11.66
CA ARG A 219 -41.28 8.94 -11.60
C ARG A 219 -41.69 9.56 -12.93
N LYS A 220 -40.77 10.23 -13.64
CA LYS A 220 -41.04 10.81 -14.97
C LYS A 220 -41.32 9.69 -16.00
N ALA A 221 -40.55 8.61 -16.00
CA ALA A 221 -40.74 7.46 -16.88
C ALA A 221 -42.10 6.79 -16.63
N ASN A 222 -42.48 6.51 -15.39
CA ASN A 222 -43.78 5.95 -15.04
C ASN A 222 -44.94 6.84 -15.45
N LYS A 223 -44.81 8.17 -15.28
CA LYS A 223 -45.83 9.12 -15.72
C LYS A 223 -45.96 9.16 -17.25
N ALA A 224 -44.86 9.04 -17.97
CA ALA A 224 -44.87 8.94 -19.43
C ALA A 224 -45.53 7.64 -19.92
N ASP A 225 -45.22 6.53 -19.28
CA ASP A 225 -45.84 5.23 -19.60
C ASP A 225 -47.33 5.21 -19.30
N GLN A 226 -47.79 5.74 -18.15
CA GLN A 226 -49.19 5.90 -17.84
C GLN A 226 -49.93 6.80 -18.87
N LYS A 227 -49.29 7.89 -19.30
CA LYS A 227 -49.86 8.80 -20.34
C LYS A 227 -49.94 8.11 -21.71
N ALA A 228 -48.96 7.26 -22.04
CA ALA A 228 -48.99 6.45 -23.26
C ALA A 228 -50.11 5.42 -23.23
N ARG A 229 -50.27 4.69 -22.12
CA ARG A 229 -51.36 3.69 -21.91
C ARG A 229 -52.74 4.35 -21.94
N ALA A 230 -52.91 5.54 -21.37
CA ALA A 230 -54.18 6.29 -21.41
C ALA A 230 -54.52 6.75 -22.85
N LYS A 231 -53.54 7.04 -23.71
CA LYS A 231 -53.77 7.39 -25.12
C LYS A 231 -54.12 6.19 -26.01
N THR A 232 -53.61 5.01 -25.66
CA THR A 232 -53.93 3.74 -26.40
C THR A 232 -55.18 3.03 -25.91
N GLY A 233 -55.70 3.40 -24.74
CA GLY A 233 -56.86 2.77 -24.09
C GLY A 233 -58.25 3.31 -24.55
N VAL A 234 -58.30 4.19 -25.56
CA VAL A 234 -59.59 4.64 -26.14
C VAL A 234 -59.91 3.81 -27.39
N GLY A 235 -60.05 2.49 -27.22
CA GLY A 235 -60.37 1.59 -28.32
C GLY A 235 -60.56 0.15 -27.91
N GLY A 236 -61.30 -0.12 -26.85
CA GLY A 236 -61.48 -1.51 -26.47
C GLY A 236 -62.32 -1.71 -25.20
N ALA A 237 -63.54 -1.15 -25.21
CA ALA A 237 -64.54 -1.48 -24.20
C ALA A 237 -65.74 -2.06 -24.90
N GLN A 238 -65.73 -3.40 -25.05
CA GLN A 238 -66.96 -4.23 -25.03
C GLN A 238 -66.54 -5.66 -25.37
N GLU A 239 -66.61 -6.48 -24.40
CA GLU A 239 -67.02 -7.92 -24.36
C GLU A 239 -66.21 -8.68 -23.29
N ASN A 240 -66.80 -8.88 -22.15
CA ASN A 240 -67.14 -10.18 -21.62
C ASN A 240 -67.62 -10.03 -20.17
N ARG A 241 -68.93 -9.91 -20.01
CA ARG A 241 -69.61 -10.33 -18.79
C ARG A 241 -69.98 -11.80 -18.95
N GLN A 242 -69.54 -12.59 -18.04
CA GLN A 242 -70.18 -13.79 -17.44
C GLN A 242 -69.19 -14.93 -17.17
N ALA A 243 -69.20 -15.28 -15.98
CA ALA A 243 -69.04 -16.59 -15.35
C ALA A 243 -68.01 -16.46 -14.19
N GLY A 244 -68.44 -16.49 -12.92
CA GLY A 244 -68.95 -17.67 -12.28
C GLY A 244 -68.21 -17.87 -10.99
N ALA A 245 -68.91 -17.74 -9.94
CA ALA A 245 -68.61 -17.97 -8.53
C ALA A 245 -67.73 -19.18 -8.16
N LYS A 246 -67.20 -19.05 -6.96
CA LYS A 246 -66.86 -20.09 -5.96
C LYS A 246 -65.39 -20.30 -5.64
N GLY A 247 -65.10 -20.14 -4.35
CA GLY A 247 -64.14 -20.98 -3.66
C GLY A 247 -63.03 -20.28 -2.90
N THR A 248 -63.31 -19.76 -1.73
CA THR A 248 -62.28 -19.61 -0.68
C THR A 248 -61.87 -20.96 -0.12
N PRO A 249 -60.64 -21.17 0.26
CA PRO A 249 -60.38 -21.60 1.63
C PRO A 249 -59.34 -20.74 2.38
N ARG A 250 -59.69 -20.46 3.61
CA ARG A 250 -58.86 -20.01 4.72
C ARG A 250 -57.69 -20.98 4.90
N THR A 251 -56.49 -20.49 5.02
CA THR A 251 -55.41 -21.20 5.70
C THR A 251 -54.78 -20.33 6.77
N ALA A 252 -54.53 -20.98 7.88
CA ALA A 252 -54.27 -20.46 9.20
C ALA A 252 -52.88 -19.79 9.34
N VAL A 253 -52.85 -18.80 10.21
CA VAL A 253 -51.69 -18.16 10.80
C VAL A 253 -51.05 -19.12 11.80
N ALA A 254 -49.75 -19.39 11.64
CA ALA A 254 -48.92 -19.93 12.71
C ALA A 254 -47.83 -18.90 13.02
N GLY A 255 -47.82 -18.41 14.25
CA GLY A 255 -46.88 -17.45 14.76
C GLY A 255 -45.52 -18.08 15.13
N PRO A 256 -44.44 -17.29 15.25
CA PRO A 256 -43.14 -17.80 15.63
C PRO A 256 -42.92 -17.84 17.13
N HIS A 257 -42.49 -18.99 17.61
CA HIS A 257 -41.98 -19.26 18.94
C HIS A 257 -40.71 -18.42 19.26
N ARG A 258 -40.78 -17.69 20.36
CA ARG A 258 -39.60 -17.20 21.10
C ARG A 258 -38.98 -18.38 21.86
N GLY A 259 -37.71 -18.61 21.66
CA GLY A 259 -36.84 -19.47 22.46
C GLY A 259 -35.70 -18.66 23.07
N ASN A 260 -35.79 -18.44 24.38
CA ASN A 260 -34.75 -18.05 25.29
C ASN A 260 -33.76 -19.21 25.44
N LYS A 261 -32.47 -18.94 25.25
CA LYS A 261 -31.42 -19.32 26.25
C LYS A 261 -30.16 -18.56 25.91
#